data_2bd8b2a6f2a9fc2991eaf98a28f196e5
#
_entry.id   2bd8b2a6f2a9fc2991eaf98a28f196e5
#
_cell.length_a   1.000
_cell.length_b   1.000
_cell.length_c   1.000
_cell.angle_alpha   90.00
_cell.angle_beta   90.00
_cell.angle_gamma   90.00
#
_symmetry.space_group_name_H-M   'P 1'
#
loop_
_entity.id
_entity.type
_entity.pdbx_description
1 polymer ?
#
loop_
_entity_poly.entity_id
_entity_poly.type
_entity_poly.pdbx_seq_one_letter_code
_entity_poly.pdbx_strand_id
1 'polypeptide(L)'
;MNWLTTRRHFALMVAPALIIYSLYMIYPILYSLYYSFTHFDGVSANGFAGLDNYQQMAQDDAFWTSMRNTGIILGIALFLLIPLGFLLAILLSGRVRGSGALRALVFAPAIIAPILVGLIFIFILDPKIGLVNAFLLAIGVPAHPQWIGGSTLSPYSIGLVYLWQQIGFVLTIFYAGLRMLPRDVMEASSLDGASRWQQLRHIQIPMMRETFGIVTALVVTGVFKVFELVYALTGGGPVHLSEVMVSYMYHITFTTQQYGYGMALAVVVFVVGSLASAATFLGNRRKGEAT
;
A
#
# COMPACT_ATOMS: atom_id res chain seq x y z
N MET A 1 -43.99 5.93 -6.24
CA MET A 1 -43.27 5.24 -5.13
C MET A 1 -42.31 6.22 -4.48
N ASN A 2 -42.82 7.20 -3.69
CA ASN A 2 -42.00 8.31 -3.13
C ASN A 2 -41.66 8.12 -1.63
N TRP A 3 -41.87 6.93 -1.07
CA TRP A 3 -41.58 6.67 0.34
C TRP A 3 -40.11 6.53 0.66
N LEU A 4 -39.29 6.14 -0.32
CA LEU A 4 -37.84 6.04 -0.18
C LEU A 4 -37.11 7.39 -0.17
N THR A 5 -37.75 8.47 -0.63
CA THR A 5 -37.16 9.81 -0.76
C THR A 5 -37.31 10.68 0.47
N THR A 6 -38.10 10.23 1.49
CA THR A 6 -38.25 10.99 2.73
C THR A 6 -36.96 10.85 3.58
N ARG A 7 -36.43 11.98 4.10
CA ARG A 7 -35.24 12.03 4.95
C ARG A 7 -35.24 11.01 6.08
N ARG A 8 -36.42 10.70 6.63
CA ARG A 8 -36.58 9.72 7.72
C ARG A 8 -36.28 8.29 7.28
N HIS A 9 -36.79 7.87 6.11
CA HIS A 9 -36.54 6.51 5.61
C HIS A 9 -35.07 6.33 5.17
N PHE A 10 -34.48 7.37 4.53
CA PHE A 10 -33.05 7.39 4.22
C PHE A 10 -32.21 7.25 5.50
N ALA A 11 -32.53 8.03 6.55
CA ALA A 11 -31.81 7.95 7.82
C ALA A 11 -31.94 6.55 8.46
N LEU A 12 -33.15 5.95 8.46
CA LEU A 12 -33.36 4.60 8.99
C LEU A 12 -32.58 3.51 8.21
N MET A 13 -32.44 3.65 6.89
CA MET A 13 -31.66 2.70 6.06
C MET A 13 -30.15 2.82 6.27
N VAL A 14 -29.65 4.03 6.48
CA VAL A 14 -28.21 4.30 6.66
C VAL A 14 -27.77 4.13 8.12
N ALA A 15 -28.66 4.36 9.09
CA ALA A 15 -28.34 4.32 10.51
C ALA A 15 -27.68 3.01 10.98
N PRO A 16 -28.15 1.80 10.63
CA PRO A 16 -27.51 0.56 11.07
C PRO A 16 -26.05 0.47 10.62
N ALA A 17 -25.79 0.83 9.36
CA ALA A 17 -24.42 0.82 8.82
C ALA A 17 -23.53 1.88 9.51
N LEU A 18 -24.06 3.09 9.74
CA LEU A 18 -23.34 4.14 10.45
C LEU A 18 -23.06 3.77 11.92
N ILE A 19 -24.00 3.13 12.60
CA ILE A 19 -23.82 2.70 14.00
C ILE A 19 -22.70 1.66 14.06
N ILE A 20 -22.74 0.64 13.21
CA ILE A 20 -21.71 -0.40 13.14
C ILE A 20 -20.35 0.23 12.81
N TYR A 21 -20.28 1.08 11.79
CA TYR A 21 -19.06 1.77 11.40
C TYR A 21 -18.49 2.64 12.55
N SER A 22 -19.37 3.40 13.24
CA SER A 22 -18.97 4.25 14.34
C SER A 22 -18.45 3.43 15.53
N LEU A 23 -19.10 2.33 15.85
CA LEU A 23 -18.73 1.47 16.96
C LEU A 23 -17.40 0.74 16.72
N TYR A 24 -17.18 0.21 15.51
CA TYR A 24 -16.02 -0.63 15.22
C TYR A 24 -14.84 0.13 14.60
N MET A 25 -15.03 1.34 14.10
CA MET A 25 -13.97 2.10 13.45
C MET A 25 -13.73 3.44 14.13
N ILE A 26 -14.74 4.28 14.34
CA ILE A 26 -14.55 5.60 14.94
C ILE A 26 -14.20 5.48 16.43
N TYR A 27 -14.95 4.67 17.18
CA TYR A 27 -14.72 4.50 18.62
C TYR A 27 -13.31 4.01 18.96
N PRO A 28 -12.74 2.95 18.32
CA PRO A 28 -11.36 2.54 18.59
C PRO A 28 -10.32 3.61 18.24
N ILE A 29 -10.54 4.42 17.21
CA ILE A 29 -9.63 5.54 16.86
C ILE A 29 -9.64 6.59 17.98
N LEU A 30 -10.81 6.98 18.45
CA LEU A 30 -10.96 7.94 19.56
C LEU A 30 -10.40 7.37 20.87
N TYR A 31 -10.59 6.08 21.10
CA TYR A 31 -10.03 5.35 22.24
C TYR A 31 -8.49 5.38 22.18
N SER A 32 -7.90 5.04 21.04
CA SER A 32 -6.44 5.09 20.85
C SER A 32 -5.91 6.51 21.03
N LEU A 33 -6.63 7.52 20.52
CA LEU A 33 -6.26 8.93 20.69
C LEU A 33 -6.26 9.35 22.17
N TYR A 34 -7.28 8.95 22.93
CA TYR A 34 -7.34 9.26 24.38
C TYR A 34 -6.19 8.58 25.15
N TYR A 35 -6.00 7.27 24.94
CA TYR A 35 -4.98 6.53 25.67
C TYR A 35 -3.55 6.82 25.23
N SER A 36 -3.34 7.43 24.06
CA SER A 36 -2.02 7.90 23.63
C SER A 36 -1.43 9.02 24.53
N PHE A 37 -2.29 9.69 25.30
CA PHE A 37 -1.88 10.73 26.28
C PHE A 37 -1.83 10.21 27.73
N THR A 38 -1.88 8.91 27.92
CA THR A 38 -1.91 8.29 29.27
C THR A 38 -0.82 7.22 29.42
N HIS A 39 -0.45 6.92 30.66
CA HIS A 39 0.34 5.74 31.01
C HIS A 39 -0.58 4.51 31.04
N PHE A 40 -1.04 4.08 29.87
CA PHE A 40 -1.96 2.95 29.74
C PHE A 40 -1.19 1.62 29.75
N ASP A 41 -1.57 0.71 30.65
CA ASP A 41 -0.95 -0.61 30.83
C ASP A 41 -1.74 -1.75 30.15
N GLY A 42 -2.79 -1.44 29.41
CA GLY A 42 -3.67 -2.42 28.77
C GLY A 42 -4.96 -2.71 29.56
N VAL A 43 -5.02 -2.35 30.83
CA VAL A 43 -6.18 -2.55 31.73
C VAL A 43 -6.64 -1.21 32.32
N SER A 44 -5.70 -0.43 32.84
CA SER A 44 -5.98 0.83 33.50
C SER A 44 -5.12 1.98 32.97
N ALA A 45 -5.66 3.19 33.00
CA ALA A 45 -4.89 4.41 32.75
C ALA A 45 -4.24 4.86 34.07
N ASN A 46 -2.93 4.63 34.22
CA ASN A 46 -2.18 4.95 35.42
C ASN A 46 -1.74 6.44 35.45
N GLY A 47 -2.64 7.33 35.10
CA GLY A 47 -2.41 8.78 35.10
C GLY A 47 -2.25 9.36 33.68
N PHE A 48 -2.29 10.69 33.63
CA PHE A 48 -2.13 11.45 32.40
C PHE A 48 -0.64 11.65 32.11
N ALA A 49 -0.19 11.15 30.95
CA ALA A 49 1.19 11.22 30.49
C ALA A 49 1.49 12.49 29.66
N GLY A 50 0.46 13.28 29.34
CA GLY A 50 0.68 14.43 28.46
C GLY A 50 1.25 14.03 27.11
N LEU A 51 2.42 14.56 26.75
CA LEU A 51 3.11 14.27 25.50
C LEU A 51 4.29 13.29 25.66
N ASP A 52 4.45 12.62 26.80
CA ASP A 52 5.61 11.76 27.06
C ASP A 52 5.76 10.65 26.02
N ASN A 53 4.67 9.98 25.65
CA ASN A 53 4.67 8.95 24.61
C ASN A 53 5.14 9.50 23.25
N TYR A 54 4.78 10.74 22.91
CA TYR A 54 5.21 11.39 21.67
C TYR A 54 6.66 11.89 21.73
N GLN A 55 7.14 12.30 22.90
CA GLN A 55 8.54 12.65 23.12
C GLN A 55 9.43 11.41 23.04
N GLN A 56 8.99 10.30 23.65
CA GLN A 56 9.63 9.00 23.50
C GLN A 56 9.74 8.61 22.04
N MET A 57 8.64 8.71 21.26
CA MET A 57 8.61 8.41 19.82
C MET A 57 9.61 9.26 19.03
N ALA A 58 9.73 10.55 19.34
CA ALA A 58 10.64 11.44 18.64
C ALA A 58 12.13 11.07 18.86
N GLN A 59 12.44 10.38 19.97
CA GLN A 59 13.79 9.92 20.32
C GLN A 59 14.04 8.45 19.97
N ASP A 60 13.06 7.77 19.43
CA ASP A 60 13.10 6.34 19.14
C ASP A 60 13.63 6.06 17.72
N ASP A 61 14.87 5.61 17.63
CA ASP A 61 15.53 5.26 16.35
C ASP A 61 14.80 4.14 15.60
N ALA A 62 14.15 3.20 16.30
CA ALA A 62 13.40 2.13 15.66
C ALA A 62 12.11 2.66 15.00
N PHE A 63 11.46 3.66 15.61
CA PHE A 63 10.35 4.36 14.97
C PHE A 63 10.79 5.05 13.68
N TRP A 64 11.88 5.80 13.69
CA TRP A 64 12.37 6.48 12.50
C TRP A 64 12.82 5.51 11.42
N THR A 65 13.42 4.37 11.81
CA THR A 65 13.77 3.29 10.91
C THR A 65 12.52 2.70 10.25
N SER A 66 11.47 2.44 11.03
CA SER A 66 10.20 1.91 10.52
C SER A 66 9.50 2.89 9.55
N MET A 67 9.54 4.18 9.85
CA MET A 67 9.04 5.24 8.98
C MET A 67 9.83 5.30 7.66
N ARG A 68 11.16 5.26 7.73
CA ARG A 68 12.04 5.21 6.55
C ARG A 68 11.74 3.98 5.69
N ASN A 69 11.59 2.82 6.29
CA ASN A 69 11.30 1.57 5.57
C ASN A 69 9.94 1.63 4.89
N THR A 70 8.92 2.15 5.58
CA THR A 70 7.61 2.43 4.97
C THR A 70 7.74 3.39 3.78
N GLY A 71 8.56 4.41 3.91
CA GLY A 71 8.88 5.36 2.82
C GLY A 71 9.59 4.70 1.64
N ILE A 72 10.50 3.74 1.87
CA ILE A 72 11.17 2.97 0.81
C ILE A 72 10.15 2.13 0.04
N ILE A 73 9.27 1.39 0.75
CA ILE A 73 8.22 0.59 0.12
C ILE A 73 7.26 1.49 -0.66
N LEU A 74 6.89 2.64 -0.11
CA LEU A 74 6.07 3.64 -0.78
C LEU A 74 6.75 4.16 -2.06
N GLY A 75 8.04 4.45 -2.00
CA GLY A 75 8.83 4.85 -3.17
C GLY A 75 8.82 3.77 -4.26
N ILE A 76 9.08 2.52 -3.91
CA ILE A 76 9.00 1.39 -4.85
C ILE A 76 7.59 1.28 -5.44
N ALA A 77 6.56 1.44 -4.61
CA ALA A 77 5.18 1.35 -5.07
C ALA A 77 4.79 2.50 -6.02
N LEU A 78 5.20 3.73 -5.74
CA LEU A 78 4.88 4.88 -6.58
C LEU A 78 5.70 4.91 -7.88
N PHE A 79 7.00 4.61 -7.81
CA PHE A 79 7.92 4.80 -8.94
C PHE A 79 8.17 3.52 -9.76
N LEU A 80 7.87 2.34 -9.23
CA LEU A 80 8.01 1.07 -9.97
C LEU A 80 6.66 0.38 -10.16
N LEU A 81 5.89 0.13 -9.09
CA LEU A 81 4.63 -0.63 -9.20
C LEU A 81 3.61 0.06 -10.10
N ILE A 82 3.35 1.36 -9.91
CA ILE A 82 2.36 2.10 -10.72
C ILE A 82 2.79 2.18 -12.19
N PRO A 83 4.02 2.61 -12.55
CA PRO A 83 4.43 2.66 -13.95
C PRO A 83 4.49 1.28 -14.62
N LEU A 84 4.98 0.26 -13.94
CA LEU A 84 5.04 -1.10 -14.49
C LEU A 84 3.63 -1.69 -14.67
N GLY A 85 2.72 -1.49 -13.71
CA GLY A 85 1.33 -1.92 -13.82
C GLY A 85 0.61 -1.24 -14.99
N PHE A 86 0.85 0.06 -15.20
CA PHE A 86 0.32 0.79 -16.36
C PHE A 86 0.92 0.29 -17.68
N LEU A 87 2.23 0.09 -17.74
CA LEU A 87 2.92 -0.45 -18.92
C LEU A 87 2.37 -1.83 -19.30
N LEU A 88 2.22 -2.72 -18.32
CA LEU A 88 1.61 -4.04 -18.54
C LEU A 88 0.16 -3.94 -19.02
N ALA A 89 -0.62 -2.99 -18.48
CA ALA A 89 -1.99 -2.75 -18.93
C ALA A 89 -2.03 -2.32 -20.40
N ILE A 90 -1.14 -1.43 -20.86
CA ILE A 90 -1.02 -1.02 -22.25
C ILE A 90 -0.65 -2.23 -23.13
N LEU A 91 0.37 -2.98 -22.75
CA LEU A 91 0.83 -4.16 -23.52
C LEU A 91 -0.29 -5.19 -23.69
N LEU A 92 -1.05 -5.44 -22.62
CA LEU A 92 -2.13 -6.45 -22.61
C LEU A 92 -3.48 -5.91 -23.14
N SER A 93 -3.63 -4.60 -23.35
CA SER A 93 -4.81 -4.00 -23.97
C SER A 93 -4.83 -4.15 -25.50
N GLY A 94 -3.67 -4.38 -26.10
CA GLY A 94 -3.51 -4.63 -27.53
C GLY A 94 -4.10 -5.97 -28.00
N ARG A 95 -3.94 -6.24 -29.31
CA ARG A 95 -4.37 -7.51 -29.94
C ARG A 95 -3.38 -8.66 -29.66
N VAL A 96 -3.10 -8.95 -28.39
CA VAL A 96 -2.21 -10.03 -27.98
C VAL A 96 -3.02 -11.32 -27.85
N ARG A 97 -2.65 -12.38 -28.59
CA ARG A 97 -3.24 -13.71 -28.44
C ARG A 97 -2.95 -14.22 -27.02
N GLY A 98 -3.98 -14.68 -26.29
CA GLY A 98 -3.83 -15.16 -24.92
C GLY A 98 -3.74 -14.07 -23.85
N SER A 99 -4.04 -12.79 -24.16
CA SER A 99 -4.01 -11.68 -23.20
C SER A 99 -4.83 -11.94 -21.94
N GLY A 100 -5.93 -12.70 -22.04
CA GLY A 100 -6.74 -13.10 -20.90
C GLY A 100 -5.99 -14.01 -19.93
N ALA A 101 -5.32 -15.03 -20.45
CA ALA A 101 -4.52 -15.95 -19.64
C ALA A 101 -3.30 -15.25 -19.01
N LEU A 102 -2.62 -14.38 -19.78
CA LEU A 102 -1.50 -13.60 -19.24
C LEU A 102 -1.94 -12.65 -18.10
N ARG A 103 -3.11 -12.00 -18.24
CA ARG A 103 -3.67 -11.17 -17.17
C ARG A 103 -4.01 -11.99 -15.93
N ALA A 104 -4.61 -13.17 -16.11
CA ALA A 104 -4.91 -14.07 -15.00
C ALA A 104 -3.63 -14.53 -14.29
N LEU A 105 -2.57 -14.86 -15.02
CA LEU A 105 -1.27 -15.25 -14.47
C LEU A 105 -0.62 -14.13 -13.66
N VAL A 106 -0.60 -12.89 -14.19
CA VAL A 106 -0.04 -11.73 -13.51
C VAL A 106 -0.89 -11.31 -12.31
N PHE A 107 -2.21 -11.57 -12.34
CA PHE A 107 -3.11 -11.28 -11.23
C PHE A 107 -3.06 -12.35 -10.12
N ALA A 108 -2.68 -13.59 -10.44
CA ALA A 108 -2.69 -14.70 -9.50
C ALA A 108 -1.96 -14.41 -8.16
N PRO A 109 -0.77 -13.75 -8.13
CA PRO A 109 -0.12 -13.40 -6.87
C PRO A 109 -0.95 -12.51 -5.94
N ALA A 110 -1.78 -11.63 -6.49
CA ALA A 110 -2.60 -10.70 -5.70
C ALA A 110 -3.74 -11.39 -4.93
N ILE A 111 -4.08 -12.64 -5.29
CA ILE A 111 -5.12 -13.44 -4.61
C ILE A 111 -4.53 -14.14 -3.37
N ILE A 112 -3.21 -14.37 -3.36
CA ILE A 112 -2.55 -15.08 -2.27
C ILE A 112 -2.50 -14.18 -1.03
N ALA A 113 -2.86 -14.71 0.14
CA ALA A 113 -2.77 -13.96 1.39
C ALA A 113 -1.33 -13.47 1.63
N PRO A 114 -1.10 -12.21 2.04
CA PRO A 114 0.25 -11.65 2.18
C PRO A 114 1.15 -12.43 3.14
N ILE A 115 0.58 -13.04 4.17
CA ILE A 115 1.33 -13.89 5.10
C ILE A 115 1.93 -15.13 4.40
N LEU A 116 1.17 -15.77 3.50
CA LEU A 116 1.66 -16.91 2.73
C LEU A 116 2.73 -16.51 1.73
N VAL A 117 2.58 -15.34 1.10
CA VAL A 117 3.61 -14.77 0.24
C VAL A 117 4.90 -14.56 1.03
N GLY A 118 4.82 -13.98 2.23
CA GLY A 118 5.98 -13.82 3.11
C GLY A 118 6.68 -15.16 3.40
N LEU A 119 5.92 -16.19 3.79
CA LEU A 119 6.46 -17.52 4.06
C LEU A 119 7.12 -18.17 2.83
N ILE A 120 6.54 -18.05 1.64
CA ILE A 120 7.14 -18.55 0.39
C ILE A 120 8.45 -17.82 0.10
N PHE A 121 8.47 -16.49 0.24
CA PHE A 121 9.65 -15.69 -0.08
C PHE A 121 10.79 -15.83 0.94
N ILE A 122 10.55 -16.33 2.17
CA ILE A 122 11.65 -16.75 3.06
C ILE A 122 12.55 -17.76 2.35
N PHE A 123 11.96 -18.79 1.73
CA PHE A 123 12.72 -19.82 1.03
C PHE A 123 13.33 -19.31 -0.29
N ILE A 124 12.62 -18.45 -1.02
CA ILE A 124 13.11 -17.89 -2.30
C ILE A 124 14.30 -16.98 -2.07
N LEU A 125 14.29 -16.18 -0.99
CA LEU A 125 15.27 -15.16 -0.66
C LEU A 125 16.32 -15.64 0.37
N ASP A 126 16.29 -16.92 0.78
CA ASP A 126 17.27 -17.47 1.73
C ASP A 126 18.69 -17.27 1.21
N PRO A 127 19.64 -16.73 2.03
CA PRO A 127 21.00 -16.47 1.60
C PRO A 127 21.78 -17.71 1.16
N LYS A 128 21.46 -18.90 1.71
CA LYS A 128 22.22 -20.14 1.50
C LYS A 128 21.59 -21.05 0.43
N ILE A 129 20.29 -21.25 0.52
CA ILE A 129 19.56 -22.23 -0.30
C ILE A 129 18.54 -21.56 -1.25
N GLY A 130 18.39 -20.23 -1.20
CA GLY A 130 17.35 -19.53 -1.92
C GLY A 130 17.57 -19.51 -3.44
N LEU A 131 16.46 -19.59 -4.17
CA LEU A 131 16.44 -19.61 -5.63
C LEU A 131 17.10 -18.38 -6.25
N VAL A 132 16.98 -17.21 -5.63
CA VAL A 132 17.54 -15.95 -6.14
C VAL A 132 19.07 -16.03 -6.12
N ASN A 133 19.69 -16.47 -5.02
CA ASN A 133 21.14 -16.62 -4.94
C ASN A 133 21.64 -17.77 -5.81
N ALA A 134 20.92 -18.87 -5.92
CA ALA A 134 21.25 -19.95 -6.84
C ALA A 134 21.27 -19.46 -8.31
N PHE A 135 20.29 -18.64 -8.70
CA PHE A 135 20.26 -18.02 -10.02
C PHE A 135 21.43 -17.06 -10.26
N LEU A 136 21.75 -16.19 -9.26
CA LEU A 136 22.89 -15.28 -9.37
C LEU A 136 24.21 -16.02 -9.56
N LEU A 137 24.43 -17.11 -8.83
CA LEU A 137 25.60 -17.97 -9.00
C LEU A 137 25.64 -18.60 -10.39
N ALA A 138 24.51 -19.06 -10.92
CA ALA A 138 24.41 -19.69 -12.23
C ALA A 138 24.80 -18.71 -13.37
N ILE A 139 24.57 -17.42 -13.21
CA ILE A 139 24.97 -16.37 -14.17
C ILE A 139 26.36 -15.76 -13.87
N GLY A 140 27.13 -16.35 -12.94
CA GLY A 140 28.49 -15.94 -12.63
C GLY A 140 28.63 -14.77 -11.66
N VAL A 141 27.59 -14.42 -10.91
CA VAL A 141 27.63 -13.41 -9.85
C VAL A 141 27.94 -14.09 -8.51
N PRO A 142 29.18 -14.01 -7.98
CA PRO A 142 29.61 -14.76 -6.79
C PRO A 142 29.11 -14.14 -5.46
N ALA A 143 28.22 -13.16 -5.52
CA ALA A 143 27.68 -12.50 -4.35
C ALA A 143 26.57 -13.36 -3.71
N HIS A 144 26.55 -13.40 -2.37
CA HIS A 144 25.46 -13.98 -1.58
C HIS A 144 24.78 -12.88 -0.77
N PRO A 145 23.96 -12.01 -1.40
CA PRO A 145 23.31 -10.93 -0.69
C PRO A 145 22.38 -11.49 0.38
N GLN A 146 22.39 -10.85 1.55
CA GLN A 146 21.39 -11.11 2.58
C GLN A 146 20.13 -10.30 2.25
N TRP A 147 19.26 -10.85 1.39
CA TRP A 147 18.02 -10.23 0.96
C TRP A 147 17.07 -9.95 2.11
N ILE A 148 17.04 -10.87 3.09
CA ILE A 148 16.28 -10.79 4.33
C ILE A 148 17.23 -11.03 5.51
N GLY A 149 16.95 -10.39 6.64
CA GLY A 149 17.81 -10.49 7.82
C GLY A 149 19.09 -9.63 7.77
N GLY A 150 19.31 -8.87 6.70
CA GLY A 150 20.38 -7.87 6.60
C GLY A 150 19.90 -6.47 6.96
N SER A 151 20.85 -5.62 7.40
CA SER A 151 20.55 -4.25 7.81
C SER A 151 20.16 -3.29 6.68
N THR A 152 20.50 -3.60 5.44
CA THR A 152 20.37 -2.66 4.31
C THR A 152 19.37 -3.11 3.26
N LEU A 153 19.35 -4.41 2.90
CA LEU A 153 18.54 -4.90 1.78
C LEU A 153 17.11 -5.28 2.15
N SER A 154 16.84 -5.61 3.41
CA SER A 154 15.53 -6.11 3.84
C SER A 154 14.34 -5.22 3.45
N PRO A 155 14.36 -3.89 3.62
CA PRO A 155 13.22 -3.03 3.21
C PRO A 155 12.99 -3.03 1.69
N TYR A 156 14.07 -3.08 0.90
CA TYR A 156 13.98 -3.15 -0.56
C TYR A 156 13.43 -4.50 -1.03
N SER A 157 13.86 -5.58 -0.40
CA SER A 157 13.36 -6.93 -0.67
C SER A 157 11.86 -7.02 -0.37
N ILE A 158 11.42 -6.51 0.78
CA ILE A 158 10.00 -6.42 1.14
C ILE A 158 9.24 -5.62 0.08
N GLY A 159 9.76 -4.45 -0.32
CA GLY A 159 9.14 -3.61 -1.34
C GLY A 159 9.01 -4.30 -2.70
N LEU A 160 10.01 -5.08 -3.11
CA LEU A 160 9.98 -5.85 -4.38
C LEU A 160 9.00 -7.03 -4.29
N VAL A 161 8.92 -7.72 -3.16
CA VAL A 161 7.92 -8.78 -2.94
C VAL A 161 6.50 -8.19 -2.95
N TYR A 162 6.31 -7.04 -2.30
CA TYR A 162 5.05 -6.30 -2.35
C TYR A 162 4.68 -5.90 -3.78
N LEU A 163 5.64 -5.36 -4.56
CA LEU A 163 5.44 -5.03 -5.97
C LEU A 163 4.99 -6.26 -6.77
N TRP A 164 5.70 -7.38 -6.64
CA TRP A 164 5.35 -8.62 -7.33
C TRP A 164 3.93 -9.08 -6.98
N GLN A 165 3.55 -9.00 -5.71
CA GLN A 165 2.22 -9.38 -5.26
C GLN A 165 1.13 -8.44 -5.82
N GLN A 166 1.37 -7.13 -5.84
CA GLN A 166 0.34 -6.12 -6.14
C GLN A 166 0.26 -5.71 -7.62
N ILE A 167 1.24 -6.08 -8.45
CA ILE A 167 1.32 -5.60 -9.84
C ILE A 167 0.10 -6.00 -10.68
N GLY A 168 -0.46 -7.19 -10.45
CA GLY A 168 -1.64 -7.66 -11.16
C GLY A 168 -2.91 -6.88 -10.81
N PHE A 169 -3.04 -6.47 -9.55
CA PHE A 169 -4.14 -5.62 -9.10
C PHE A 169 -4.09 -4.24 -9.77
N VAL A 170 -2.93 -3.59 -9.76
CA VAL A 170 -2.71 -2.28 -10.40
C VAL A 170 -2.91 -2.37 -11.91
N LEU A 171 -2.37 -3.39 -12.56
CA LEU A 171 -2.58 -3.69 -13.98
C LEU A 171 -4.07 -3.77 -14.31
N THR A 172 -4.85 -4.46 -13.50
CA THR A 172 -6.29 -4.70 -13.77
C THR A 172 -7.08 -3.40 -13.74
N ILE A 173 -6.80 -2.50 -12.80
CA ILE A 173 -7.47 -1.19 -12.73
C ILE A 173 -7.10 -0.34 -13.94
N PHE A 174 -5.82 -0.27 -14.31
CA PHE A 174 -5.39 0.48 -15.49
C PHE A 174 -5.96 -0.13 -16.79
N TYR A 175 -6.01 -1.46 -16.89
CA TYR A 175 -6.61 -2.13 -18.03
C TYR A 175 -8.11 -1.78 -18.18
N ALA A 176 -8.85 -1.76 -17.07
CA ALA A 176 -10.25 -1.32 -17.08
C ALA A 176 -10.38 0.13 -17.53
N GLY A 177 -9.54 1.04 -16.99
CA GLY A 177 -9.51 2.45 -17.39
C GLY A 177 -9.20 2.64 -18.88
N LEU A 178 -8.24 1.91 -19.43
CA LEU A 178 -7.92 1.95 -20.87
C LEU A 178 -9.10 1.48 -21.75
N ARG A 179 -9.91 0.55 -21.26
CA ARG A 179 -11.10 0.06 -21.97
C ARG A 179 -12.29 1.00 -21.94
N MET A 180 -12.30 1.94 -21.02
CA MET A 180 -13.33 2.97 -20.90
C MET A 180 -13.08 4.18 -21.79
N LEU A 181 -11.89 4.31 -22.41
CA LEU A 181 -11.59 5.41 -23.31
C LEU A 181 -12.50 5.37 -24.56
N PRO A 182 -13.07 6.51 -24.98
CA PRO A 182 -13.92 6.61 -26.18
C PRO A 182 -13.17 6.17 -27.43
N ARG A 183 -13.76 5.25 -28.18
CA ARG A 183 -13.15 4.73 -29.41
C ARG A 183 -13.04 5.78 -30.49
N ASP A 184 -14.03 6.64 -30.58
CA ASP A 184 -14.10 7.73 -31.58
C ASP A 184 -12.90 8.68 -31.49
N VAL A 185 -12.45 9.00 -30.25
CA VAL A 185 -11.26 9.84 -30.02
C VAL A 185 -10.00 9.12 -30.49
N MET A 186 -9.91 7.82 -30.26
CA MET A 186 -8.76 7.00 -30.69
C MET A 186 -8.72 6.82 -32.21
N GLU A 187 -9.88 6.65 -32.85
CA GLU A 187 -10.01 6.53 -34.31
C GLU A 187 -9.72 7.86 -35.00
N ALA A 188 -10.29 8.98 -34.52
CA ALA A 188 -10.01 10.31 -35.03
C ALA A 188 -8.51 10.64 -34.98
N SER A 189 -7.86 10.39 -33.84
CA SER A 189 -6.41 10.62 -33.71
C SER A 189 -5.57 9.79 -34.68
N SER A 190 -6.04 8.57 -35.00
CA SER A 190 -5.37 7.71 -35.97
C SER A 190 -5.53 8.25 -37.39
N LEU A 191 -6.69 8.84 -37.72
CA LEU A 191 -6.95 9.49 -39.02
C LEU A 191 -6.11 10.77 -39.16
N ASP A 192 -5.88 11.50 -38.07
CA ASP A 192 -4.98 12.69 -38.02
C ASP A 192 -3.49 12.30 -38.10
N GLY A 193 -3.17 11.00 -38.22
CA GLY A 193 -1.78 10.52 -38.35
C GLY A 193 -0.99 10.42 -37.07
N ALA A 194 -1.63 10.49 -35.89
CA ALA A 194 -0.94 10.37 -34.62
C ALA A 194 -0.35 8.95 -34.43
N SER A 195 0.95 8.88 -34.14
CA SER A 195 1.62 7.64 -33.77
C SER A 195 1.10 7.09 -32.46
N ARG A 196 1.30 5.78 -32.21
CA ARG A 196 0.89 5.13 -30.95
C ARG A 196 1.48 5.81 -29.71
N TRP A 197 2.71 6.32 -29.80
CA TRP A 197 3.35 7.06 -28.70
C TRP A 197 2.70 8.44 -28.47
N GLN A 198 2.32 9.15 -29.55
CA GLN A 198 1.61 10.41 -29.46
C GLN A 198 0.21 10.20 -28.86
N GLN A 199 -0.53 9.18 -29.30
CA GLN A 199 -1.81 8.79 -28.72
C GLN A 199 -1.68 8.47 -27.21
N LEU A 200 -0.66 7.69 -26.84
CA LEU A 200 -0.41 7.36 -25.43
C LEU A 200 -0.16 8.63 -24.59
N ARG A 201 0.79 9.46 -25.02
CA ARG A 201 1.26 10.60 -24.22
C ARG A 201 0.25 11.75 -24.18
N HIS A 202 -0.42 12.04 -25.30
CA HIS A 202 -1.24 13.24 -25.41
C HIS A 202 -2.75 12.97 -25.28
N ILE A 203 -3.20 11.73 -25.41
CA ILE A 203 -4.61 11.37 -25.34
C ILE A 203 -4.87 10.41 -24.17
N GLN A 204 -4.27 9.22 -24.18
CA GLN A 204 -4.60 8.18 -23.20
C GLN A 204 -4.20 8.57 -21.77
N ILE A 205 -2.94 8.96 -21.53
CA ILE A 205 -2.47 9.37 -20.20
C ILE A 205 -3.27 10.54 -19.64
N PRO A 206 -3.52 11.65 -20.39
CA PRO A 206 -4.35 12.73 -19.91
C PRO A 206 -5.79 12.31 -19.58
N MET A 207 -6.42 11.49 -20.41
CA MET A 207 -7.80 11.02 -20.20
C MET A 207 -7.90 10.03 -19.02
N MET A 208 -6.81 9.35 -18.66
CA MET A 208 -6.75 8.42 -17.54
C MET A 208 -6.33 9.06 -16.21
N ARG A 209 -6.26 10.37 -16.12
CA ARG A 209 -5.82 11.07 -14.89
C ARG A 209 -6.60 10.64 -13.64
N GLU A 210 -7.90 10.47 -13.77
CA GLU A 210 -8.75 10.01 -12.69
C GLU A 210 -8.38 8.59 -12.25
N THR A 211 -8.17 7.68 -13.21
CA THR A 211 -7.71 6.31 -12.94
C THR A 211 -6.35 6.29 -12.25
N PHE A 212 -5.39 7.12 -12.70
CA PHE A 212 -4.10 7.27 -12.02
C PHE A 212 -4.26 7.74 -10.58
N GLY A 213 -5.18 8.67 -10.33
CA GLY A 213 -5.48 9.13 -8.97
C GLY A 213 -6.05 8.06 -8.08
N ILE A 214 -7.01 7.29 -8.58
CA ILE A 214 -7.60 6.17 -7.86
C ILE A 214 -6.53 5.12 -7.53
N VAL A 215 -5.72 4.72 -8.52
CA VAL A 215 -4.63 3.75 -8.32
C VAL A 215 -3.63 4.26 -7.30
N THR A 216 -3.20 5.54 -7.41
CA THR A 216 -2.24 6.12 -6.47
C THR A 216 -2.79 6.12 -5.05
N ALA A 217 -4.05 6.52 -4.86
CA ALA A 217 -4.69 6.51 -3.54
C ALA A 217 -4.79 5.10 -2.95
N LEU A 218 -5.16 4.10 -3.76
CA LEU A 218 -5.24 2.70 -3.32
C LEU A 218 -3.86 2.14 -2.95
N VAL A 219 -2.84 2.43 -3.76
CA VAL A 219 -1.45 1.98 -3.53
C VAL A 219 -0.89 2.62 -2.27
N VAL A 220 -1.03 3.95 -2.10
CA VAL A 220 -0.57 4.66 -0.89
C VAL A 220 -1.24 4.09 0.35
N THR A 221 -2.57 3.96 0.34
CA THR A 221 -3.31 3.38 1.47
C THR A 221 -2.88 1.93 1.74
N GLY A 222 -2.62 1.15 0.68
CA GLY A 222 -2.14 -0.23 0.77
C GLY A 222 -0.78 -0.33 1.46
N VAL A 223 0.17 0.54 1.10
CA VAL A 223 1.52 0.55 1.73
C VAL A 223 1.45 0.84 3.22
N PHE A 224 0.62 1.80 3.66
CA PHE A 224 0.44 2.09 5.10
C PHE A 224 -0.31 0.99 5.87
N LYS A 225 -0.81 -0.04 5.20
CA LYS A 225 -1.43 -1.23 5.81
C LYS A 225 -0.55 -2.47 5.73
N VAL A 226 0.64 -2.38 5.15
CA VAL A 226 1.56 -3.53 5.05
C VAL A 226 2.00 -3.94 6.45
N PHE A 227 1.55 -5.10 6.87
CA PHE A 227 1.89 -5.72 8.14
C PHE A 227 2.24 -7.20 7.95
N GLU A 228 1.29 -7.99 7.44
CA GLU A 228 1.35 -9.45 7.36
C GLU A 228 2.57 -9.93 6.56
N LEU A 229 2.88 -9.26 5.46
CA LEU A 229 4.03 -9.56 4.62
C LEU A 229 5.35 -9.38 5.39
N VAL A 230 5.52 -8.25 6.09
CA VAL A 230 6.73 -7.95 6.87
C VAL A 230 6.85 -8.91 8.04
N TYR A 231 5.75 -9.13 8.76
CA TYR A 231 5.70 -10.03 9.89
C TYR A 231 6.09 -11.47 9.51
N ALA A 232 5.56 -11.97 8.38
CA ALA A 232 5.88 -13.32 7.91
C ALA A 232 7.29 -13.43 7.34
N LEU A 233 7.77 -12.41 6.60
CA LEU A 233 9.03 -12.48 5.86
C LEU A 233 10.27 -12.28 6.76
N THR A 234 10.20 -11.35 7.72
CA THR A 234 11.35 -10.94 8.52
C THR A 234 11.07 -10.89 10.03
N GLY A 235 9.79 -10.89 10.43
CA GLY A 235 9.39 -10.61 11.82
C GLY A 235 9.88 -9.25 12.34
N GLY A 236 10.19 -8.29 11.44
CA GLY A 236 10.79 -7.00 11.79
C GLY A 236 12.31 -7.03 12.01
N GLY A 237 12.92 -8.22 12.03
CA GLY A 237 14.34 -8.42 12.34
C GLY A 237 15.33 -8.07 11.23
N PRO A 238 16.64 -8.09 11.56
CA PRO A 238 17.20 -8.12 12.91
C PRO A 238 17.07 -6.76 13.60
N VAL A 239 16.86 -6.76 14.92
CA VAL A 239 16.88 -5.56 15.78
C VAL A 239 16.05 -4.39 15.19
N HIS A 240 14.80 -4.66 14.80
CA HIS A 240 13.85 -3.68 14.21
C HIS A 240 14.26 -3.06 12.85
N LEU A 241 15.34 -3.55 12.18
CA LEU A 241 15.86 -2.94 10.96
C LEU A 241 14.97 -3.12 9.72
N SER A 242 14.06 -4.10 9.73
CA SER A 242 13.09 -4.33 8.64
C SER A 242 11.64 -3.99 9.02
N GLU A 243 11.41 -3.45 10.22
CA GLU A 243 10.09 -2.97 10.63
C GLU A 243 9.55 -1.91 9.69
N VAL A 244 8.25 -1.95 9.49
CA VAL A 244 7.44 -0.85 8.95
C VAL A 244 6.59 -0.26 10.09
N MET A 245 6.01 0.91 9.88
CA MET A 245 5.28 1.61 10.96
C MET A 245 4.24 0.73 11.65
N VAL A 246 3.47 -0.05 10.88
CA VAL A 246 2.41 -0.92 11.46
C VAL A 246 2.98 -2.12 12.18
N SER A 247 4.05 -2.75 11.66
CA SER A 247 4.67 -3.90 12.34
C SER A 247 5.39 -3.47 13.61
N TYR A 248 6.02 -2.29 13.61
CA TYR A 248 6.63 -1.72 14.80
C TYR A 248 5.58 -1.38 15.87
N MET A 249 4.49 -0.72 15.48
CA MET A 249 3.35 -0.47 16.38
C MET A 249 2.83 -1.78 17.00
N TYR A 250 2.66 -2.82 16.19
CA TYR A 250 2.23 -4.13 16.67
C TYR A 250 3.21 -4.73 17.67
N HIS A 251 4.51 -4.69 17.36
CA HIS A 251 5.57 -5.18 18.25
C HIS A 251 5.55 -4.47 19.61
N ILE A 252 5.51 -3.15 19.62
CA ILE A 252 5.45 -2.33 20.86
C ILE A 252 4.18 -2.65 21.65
N THR A 253 3.03 -2.74 20.98
CA THR A 253 1.75 -2.92 21.68
C THR A 253 1.62 -4.33 22.27
N PHE A 254 1.91 -5.37 21.45
CA PHE A 254 1.54 -6.74 21.80
C PHE A 254 2.71 -7.59 22.27
N THR A 255 3.96 -7.28 21.88
CA THR A 255 5.14 -8.04 22.31
C THR A 255 5.79 -7.41 23.52
N THR A 256 6.02 -6.08 23.51
CA THR A 256 6.62 -5.38 24.66
C THR A 256 5.59 -4.88 25.67
N GLN A 257 4.30 -4.95 25.33
CA GLN A 257 3.15 -4.56 26.19
C GLN A 257 3.21 -3.08 26.65
N GLN A 258 3.82 -2.22 25.85
CA GLN A 258 3.84 -0.78 26.08
C GLN A 258 2.60 -0.14 25.42
N TYR A 259 1.41 -0.36 26.01
CA TYR A 259 0.14 -0.03 25.37
C TYR A 259 -0.02 1.47 25.13
N GLY A 260 0.31 2.34 26.10
CA GLY A 260 0.22 3.80 25.95
C GLY A 260 1.07 4.31 24.79
N TYR A 261 2.31 3.86 24.70
CA TYR A 261 3.21 4.19 23.59
C TYR A 261 2.72 3.57 22.25
N GLY A 262 2.25 2.33 22.27
CA GLY A 262 1.63 1.67 21.11
C GLY A 262 0.41 2.43 20.57
N MET A 263 -0.44 2.99 21.46
CA MET A 263 -1.57 3.83 21.06
C MET A 263 -1.11 5.14 20.40
N ALA A 264 -0.03 5.76 20.89
CA ALA A 264 0.55 6.94 20.26
C ALA A 264 1.10 6.62 18.86
N LEU A 265 1.78 5.48 18.69
CA LEU A 265 2.22 4.98 17.38
C LEU A 265 1.03 4.76 16.44
N ALA A 266 -0.06 4.14 16.90
CA ALA A 266 -1.26 3.92 16.10
C ALA A 266 -1.87 5.23 15.60
N VAL A 267 -1.94 6.26 16.46
CA VAL A 267 -2.42 7.60 16.10
C VAL A 267 -1.53 8.21 15.01
N VAL A 268 -0.21 8.15 15.17
CA VAL A 268 0.74 8.71 14.18
C VAL A 268 0.66 7.96 12.85
N VAL A 269 0.59 6.63 12.85
CA VAL A 269 0.39 5.83 11.63
C VAL A 269 -0.89 6.23 10.91
N PHE A 270 -1.99 6.39 11.66
CA PHE A 270 -3.28 6.81 11.11
C PHE A 270 -3.21 8.22 10.51
N VAL A 271 -2.60 9.17 11.20
CA VAL A 271 -2.46 10.57 10.74
C VAL A 271 -1.58 10.64 9.50
N VAL A 272 -0.39 10.03 9.52
CA VAL A 272 0.55 10.04 8.39
C VAL A 272 -0.07 9.35 7.17
N GLY A 273 -0.69 8.18 7.35
CA GLY A 273 -1.37 7.46 6.27
C GLY A 273 -2.55 8.25 5.69
N SER A 274 -3.34 8.91 6.55
CA SER A 274 -4.46 9.75 6.13
C SER A 274 -3.98 10.99 5.36
N LEU A 275 -2.94 11.66 5.82
CA LEU A 275 -2.34 12.83 5.15
C LEU A 275 -1.74 12.43 3.80
N ALA A 276 -1.00 11.32 3.75
CA ALA A 276 -0.46 10.80 2.50
C ALA A 276 -1.57 10.47 1.49
N SER A 277 -2.65 9.82 1.93
CA SER A 277 -3.80 9.52 1.09
C SER A 277 -4.54 10.79 0.65
N ALA A 278 -4.77 11.73 1.55
CA ALA A 278 -5.43 13.01 1.24
C ALA A 278 -4.63 13.84 0.23
N ALA A 279 -3.30 13.85 0.33
CA ALA A 279 -2.43 14.55 -0.61
C ALA A 279 -2.61 14.05 -2.05
N THR A 280 -2.86 12.74 -2.24
CA THR A 280 -3.12 12.17 -3.58
C THR A 280 -4.44 12.68 -4.16
N PHE A 281 -5.50 12.80 -3.35
CA PHE A 281 -6.80 13.33 -3.78
C PHE A 281 -6.74 14.82 -4.13
N LEU A 282 -6.09 15.62 -3.29
CA LEU A 282 -5.96 17.07 -3.51
C LEU A 282 -5.12 17.40 -4.74
N GLY A 283 -4.04 16.63 -4.96
CA GLY A 283 -3.20 16.77 -6.15
C GLY A 283 -3.94 16.51 -7.46
N ASN A 284 -4.92 15.58 -7.43
CA ASN A 284 -5.75 15.27 -8.61
C ASN A 284 -6.83 16.32 -8.89
N ARG A 285 -7.51 16.86 -7.85
CA ARG A 285 -8.56 17.88 -8.03
C ARG A 285 -8.01 19.17 -8.66
N ARG A 286 -6.87 19.68 -8.17
CA ARG A 286 -6.26 20.91 -8.71
C ARG A 286 -5.85 20.82 -10.18
N LYS A 287 -5.60 19.61 -10.69
CA LYS A 287 -5.25 19.39 -12.11
C LYS A 287 -6.48 19.17 -12.99
N GLY A 288 -7.65 18.86 -12.43
CA GLY A 288 -8.91 18.70 -13.16
C GLY A 288 -9.68 20.01 -13.38
N GLU A 289 -9.45 21.03 -12.54
CA GLU A 289 -10.09 22.35 -12.66
C GLU A 289 -9.29 23.31 -13.58
N ALA A 290 -8.09 22.91 -14.01
CA ALA A 290 -7.22 23.74 -14.88
C ALA A 290 -7.28 23.32 -16.36
N THR A 291 -8.21 22.45 -16.74
CA THR A 291 -8.52 22.05 -18.13
C THR A 291 -9.99 22.19 -18.41
#